data_251a199c9324e0129501272e82c4951c
#
_entry.id   251a199c9324e0129501272e82c4951c
#
_cell.length_a   1.000
_cell.length_b   1.000
_cell.length_c   1.000
_cell.angle_alpha   90.00
_cell.angle_beta   90.00
_cell.angle_gamma   90.00
#
_symmetry.space_group_name_H-M   'P 1'
#
loop_
_entity.id
_entity.type
_entity.pdbx_description
1 polymer ?
#
loop_
_entity_poly.entity_id
_entity_poly.type
_entity_poly.pdbx_seq_one_letter_code
_entity_poly.pdbx_strand_id
1 'polypeptide(L)'
;MKKILVTGGTVFVSKNVAEYFAERGHEVYILNRDNYEQPKNTKLIKADRNNLGDSLRNYNFDVVIDVTAYTKSDVKNLLDALNPVSQYVLISSSAVYPETLEQPFNENQKTGRNAIWKDYGTNKIEAEEYLFSKIPDAYVIRPPYLYGPQNNLYREAFVFDCAEAKRTFFVPKDGSMKLQFFYIKDLCQFIDIIIEEKPQNHIFNVGNEQSISVLDWVKLCYEVVGADLKVQNVYAQIEQRNYFSFYDYEYALDVSLQKSIFPKTTDLKEGLKQSYLWYKENKDKVNKRDYFGFIDGELK
;
A
#
# COMPACT_ATOMS: atom_id res chain seq x y z
N MET A 1 -24.07 -0.69 11.33
CA MET A 1 -23.77 -1.64 10.21
C MET A 1 -23.94 -0.88 8.91
N LYS A 2 -22.92 -0.84 8.07
CA LYS A 2 -22.92 -0.17 6.75
C LYS A 2 -22.78 -1.23 5.65
N LYS A 3 -23.26 -0.93 4.47
CA LYS A 3 -23.03 -1.71 3.26
C LYS A 3 -21.84 -1.11 2.51
N ILE A 4 -20.74 -1.84 2.44
CA ILE A 4 -19.45 -1.35 1.96
C ILE A 4 -19.04 -2.12 0.70
N LEU A 5 -18.66 -1.41 -0.36
CA LEU A 5 -18.02 -1.98 -1.53
C LEU A 5 -16.50 -1.79 -1.42
N VAL A 6 -15.74 -2.87 -1.54
CA VAL A 6 -14.28 -2.85 -1.65
C VAL A 6 -13.88 -3.37 -3.03
N THR A 7 -13.15 -2.58 -3.81
CA THR A 7 -12.65 -3.05 -5.10
C THR A 7 -11.43 -3.95 -4.91
N GLY A 8 -11.39 -5.09 -5.61
CA GLY A 8 -10.41 -6.15 -5.41
C GLY A 8 -10.84 -7.13 -4.31
N GLY A 9 -10.34 -6.96 -3.09
CA GLY A 9 -10.75 -7.74 -1.92
C GLY A 9 -10.00 -9.06 -1.72
N THR A 10 -9.06 -9.44 -2.59
CA THR A 10 -8.43 -10.78 -2.54
C THR A 10 -6.92 -10.76 -2.35
N VAL A 11 -6.27 -9.61 -2.51
CA VAL A 11 -4.81 -9.49 -2.41
C VAL A 11 -4.44 -8.30 -1.53
N PHE A 12 -3.50 -8.49 -0.64
CA PHE A 12 -2.85 -7.51 0.25
C PHE A 12 -3.79 -6.39 0.75
N VAL A 13 -3.64 -5.16 0.23
CA VAL A 13 -4.37 -3.98 0.75
C VAL A 13 -5.87 -4.21 0.71
N SER A 14 -6.40 -4.58 -0.45
CA SER A 14 -7.84 -4.77 -0.62
C SER A 14 -8.39 -5.93 0.20
N LYS A 15 -7.59 -6.99 0.40
CA LYS A 15 -7.98 -8.13 1.24
C LYS A 15 -8.03 -7.75 2.71
N ASN A 16 -6.98 -7.10 3.23
CA ASN A 16 -6.97 -6.61 4.62
C ASN A 16 -8.13 -5.65 4.91
N VAL A 17 -8.42 -4.74 3.97
CA VAL A 17 -9.56 -3.81 4.10
C VAL A 17 -10.88 -4.58 4.14
N ALA A 18 -11.10 -5.53 3.21
CA ALA A 18 -12.34 -6.31 3.17
C ALA A 18 -12.54 -7.15 4.44
N GLU A 19 -11.49 -7.83 4.91
CA GLU A 19 -11.52 -8.63 6.14
C GLU A 19 -11.78 -7.74 7.37
N TYR A 20 -11.08 -6.60 7.48
CA TYR A 20 -11.23 -5.68 8.61
C TYR A 20 -12.68 -5.21 8.80
N PHE A 21 -13.33 -4.75 7.73
CA PHE A 21 -14.71 -4.27 7.83
C PHE A 21 -15.71 -5.40 8.00
N ALA A 22 -15.47 -6.58 7.43
CA ALA A 22 -16.32 -7.76 7.63
C ALA A 22 -16.26 -8.26 9.09
N GLU A 23 -15.07 -8.30 9.71
CA GLU A 23 -14.87 -8.66 11.12
C GLU A 23 -15.54 -7.67 12.09
N ARG A 24 -15.71 -6.41 11.69
CA ARG A 24 -16.42 -5.38 12.46
C ARG A 24 -17.95 -5.41 12.27
N GLY A 25 -18.45 -6.39 11.53
CA GLY A 25 -19.88 -6.63 11.38
C GLY A 25 -20.55 -5.76 10.30
N HIS A 26 -19.78 -5.17 9.39
CA HIS A 26 -20.33 -4.51 8.21
C HIS A 26 -20.71 -5.53 7.12
N GLU A 27 -21.65 -5.18 6.27
CA GLU A 27 -22.01 -5.95 5.08
C GLU A 27 -21.04 -5.60 3.94
N VAL A 28 -19.99 -6.42 3.77
CA VAL A 28 -18.91 -6.12 2.83
C VAL A 28 -19.11 -6.88 1.52
N TYR A 29 -19.14 -6.12 0.43
CA TYR A 29 -19.09 -6.62 -0.93
C TYR A 29 -17.71 -6.38 -1.52
N ILE A 30 -17.19 -7.38 -2.25
CA ILE A 30 -15.92 -7.28 -2.96
C ILE A 30 -16.15 -7.43 -4.45
N LEU A 31 -15.54 -6.52 -5.22
CA LEU A 31 -15.66 -6.48 -6.69
C LEU A 31 -14.38 -6.98 -7.33
N ASN A 32 -14.40 -8.18 -7.93
CA ASN A 32 -13.27 -8.75 -8.63
C ASN A 32 -13.68 -9.82 -9.66
N ARG A 33 -12.70 -10.36 -10.40
CA ARG A 33 -12.91 -11.36 -11.46
C ARG A 33 -12.98 -12.81 -10.97
N ASP A 34 -12.97 -13.04 -9.65
CA ASP A 34 -13.05 -14.38 -9.03
C ASP A 34 -11.85 -15.29 -9.38
N ASN A 35 -10.66 -14.72 -9.42
CA ASN A 35 -9.43 -15.46 -9.72
C ASN A 35 -8.73 -16.03 -8.47
N TYR A 36 -9.15 -15.63 -7.27
CA TYR A 36 -8.55 -16.00 -5.99
C TYR A 36 -9.65 -16.35 -4.98
N GLU A 37 -9.27 -17.09 -3.94
CA GLU A 37 -10.16 -17.36 -2.81
C GLU A 37 -10.66 -16.06 -2.18
N GLN A 38 -11.97 -16.01 -1.97
CA GLN A 38 -12.61 -14.82 -1.40
C GLN A 38 -12.45 -14.79 0.13
N PRO A 39 -12.27 -13.62 0.76
CA PRO A 39 -12.25 -13.48 2.21
C PRO A 39 -13.55 -13.97 2.86
N LYS A 40 -13.42 -14.57 4.05
CA LYS A 40 -14.59 -15.00 4.82
C LYS A 40 -15.52 -13.82 5.13
N ASN A 41 -16.80 -14.09 5.24
CA ASN A 41 -17.84 -13.11 5.61
C ASN A 41 -17.94 -11.92 4.62
N THR A 42 -17.48 -12.08 3.39
CA THR A 42 -17.66 -11.11 2.31
C THR A 42 -18.59 -11.67 1.23
N LYS A 43 -19.19 -10.77 0.45
CA LYS A 43 -20.07 -11.11 -0.68
C LYS A 43 -19.38 -10.73 -2.00
N LEU A 44 -19.21 -11.70 -2.89
CA LEU A 44 -18.59 -11.45 -4.19
C LEU A 44 -19.57 -10.80 -5.16
N ILE A 45 -19.13 -9.73 -5.82
CA ILE A 45 -19.68 -9.25 -7.09
C ILE A 45 -18.65 -9.57 -8.16
N LYS A 46 -18.91 -10.64 -8.91
CA LYS A 46 -18.01 -11.09 -9.98
C LYS A 46 -18.18 -10.22 -11.21
N ALA A 47 -17.19 -9.36 -11.45
CA ALA A 47 -17.16 -8.48 -12.63
C ALA A 47 -15.73 -8.06 -12.96
N ASP A 48 -15.52 -7.66 -14.22
CA ASP A 48 -14.30 -6.96 -14.62
C ASP A 48 -14.50 -5.46 -14.47
N ARG A 49 -13.58 -4.79 -13.75
CA ARG A 49 -13.61 -3.34 -13.56
C ARG A 49 -13.65 -2.56 -14.86
N ASN A 50 -13.06 -3.11 -15.94
CA ASN A 50 -13.04 -2.48 -17.26
C ASN A 50 -14.34 -2.64 -18.04
N ASN A 51 -15.24 -3.51 -17.57
CA ASN A 51 -16.52 -3.80 -18.22
C ASN A 51 -17.60 -4.16 -17.17
N LEU A 52 -17.99 -3.17 -16.37
CA LEU A 52 -18.95 -3.36 -15.27
C LEU A 52 -20.39 -3.45 -15.75
N GLY A 53 -20.74 -2.74 -16.82
CA GLY A 53 -22.13 -2.69 -17.29
C GLY A 53 -23.11 -2.38 -16.16
N ASP A 54 -24.13 -3.21 -16.01
CA ASP A 54 -25.17 -3.09 -14.97
C ASP A 54 -24.89 -3.89 -13.70
N SER A 55 -23.67 -4.46 -13.53
CA SER A 55 -23.36 -5.37 -12.41
C SER A 55 -23.54 -4.75 -11.03
N LEU A 56 -23.55 -3.41 -10.91
CA LEU A 56 -23.74 -2.70 -9.65
C LEU A 56 -25.11 -2.03 -9.51
N ARG A 57 -25.97 -2.03 -10.54
CA ARG A 57 -27.26 -1.32 -10.55
C ARG A 57 -28.24 -1.75 -9.47
N ASN A 58 -28.18 -3.00 -9.04
CA ASN A 58 -29.07 -3.56 -8.02
C ASN A 58 -28.54 -3.36 -6.60
N TYR A 59 -27.42 -2.65 -6.42
CA TYR A 59 -26.80 -2.42 -5.13
C TYR A 59 -26.84 -0.94 -4.76
N ASN A 60 -27.12 -0.66 -3.49
CA ASN A 60 -26.94 0.66 -2.88
C ASN A 60 -25.89 0.50 -1.76
N PHE A 61 -24.76 1.15 -1.92
CA PHE A 61 -23.67 1.12 -0.94
C PHE A 61 -23.68 2.41 -0.12
N ASP A 62 -23.41 2.29 1.17
CA ASP A 62 -23.17 3.44 2.04
C ASP A 62 -21.76 4.01 1.79
N VAL A 63 -20.79 3.11 1.55
CA VAL A 63 -19.38 3.45 1.39
C VAL A 63 -18.78 2.66 0.23
N VAL A 64 -17.95 3.31 -0.56
CA VAL A 64 -17.04 2.67 -1.53
C VAL A 64 -15.61 2.89 -1.08
N ILE A 65 -14.83 1.81 -0.96
CA ILE A 65 -13.39 1.86 -0.72
C ILE A 65 -12.71 1.35 -1.98
N ASP A 66 -12.19 2.27 -2.78
CA ASP A 66 -11.59 1.96 -4.07
C ASP A 66 -10.07 1.78 -3.93
N VAL A 67 -9.65 0.53 -3.81
CA VAL A 67 -8.25 0.14 -3.63
C VAL A 67 -7.56 -0.09 -4.97
N THR A 68 -8.29 -0.51 -5.98
CA THR A 68 -7.71 -0.97 -7.25
C THR A 68 -7.84 0.01 -8.42
N ALA A 69 -8.16 1.28 -8.15
CA ALA A 69 -8.11 2.33 -9.16
C ALA A 69 -6.66 2.80 -9.36
N TYR A 70 -6.12 2.54 -10.53
CA TYR A 70 -4.80 2.98 -10.95
C TYR A 70 -4.84 4.14 -11.93
N THR A 71 -5.96 4.33 -12.62
CA THR A 71 -6.15 5.32 -13.69
C THR A 71 -7.46 6.06 -13.55
N LYS A 72 -7.59 7.20 -14.26
CA LYS A 72 -8.85 7.91 -14.45
C LYS A 72 -9.96 6.99 -14.95
N SER A 73 -9.64 6.10 -15.91
CA SER A 73 -10.63 5.17 -16.47
C SER A 73 -11.16 4.20 -15.43
N ASP A 74 -10.32 3.77 -14.48
CA ASP A 74 -10.77 2.89 -13.40
C ASP A 74 -11.81 3.56 -12.52
N VAL A 75 -11.59 4.81 -12.12
CA VAL A 75 -12.55 5.58 -11.34
C VAL A 75 -13.82 5.85 -12.14
N LYS A 76 -13.65 6.26 -13.41
CA LYS A 76 -14.79 6.55 -14.29
C LYS A 76 -15.70 5.33 -14.44
N ASN A 77 -15.15 4.16 -14.80
CA ASN A 77 -15.92 2.95 -15.02
C ASN A 77 -16.70 2.53 -13.77
N LEU A 78 -16.07 2.68 -12.59
CA LEU A 78 -16.74 2.37 -11.33
C LEU A 78 -17.89 3.34 -11.05
N LEU A 79 -17.68 4.64 -11.19
CA LEU A 79 -18.70 5.67 -10.96
C LEU A 79 -19.88 5.57 -11.94
N ASP A 80 -19.61 5.23 -13.21
CA ASP A 80 -20.66 5.06 -14.22
C ASP A 80 -21.59 3.87 -13.91
N ALA A 81 -21.07 2.85 -13.20
CA ALA A 81 -21.84 1.65 -12.83
C ALA A 81 -22.56 1.77 -11.48
N LEU A 82 -22.07 2.64 -10.58
CA LEU A 82 -22.59 2.80 -9.23
C LEU A 82 -23.91 3.61 -9.20
N ASN A 83 -24.77 3.26 -8.25
CA ASN A 83 -25.75 4.21 -7.76
C ASN A 83 -25.08 5.26 -6.87
N PRO A 84 -25.71 6.40 -6.56
CA PRO A 84 -25.15 7.41 -5.65
C PRO A 84 -24.71 6.78 -4.32
N VAL A 85 -23.54 7.16 -3.84
CA VAL A 85 -22.95 6.66 -2.59
C VAL A 85 -22.79 7.81 -1.59
N SER A 86 -22.89 7.49 -0.29
CA SER A 86 -22.74 8.49 0.76
C SER A 86 -21.28 8.88 1.01
N GLN A 87 -20.34 7.96 0.79
CA GLN A 87 -18.92 8.19 0.97
C GLN A 87 -18.08 7.40 -0.03
N TYR A 88 -17.03 8.02 -0.53
CA TYR A 88 -16.06 7.37 -1.41
C TYR A 88 -14.64 7.60 -0.88
N VAL A 89 -13.89 6.53 -0.69
CA VAL A 89 -12.50 6.55 -0.25
C VAL A 89 -11.61 5.94 -1.33
N LEU A 90 -10.73 6.72 -1.91
CA LEU A 90 -9.74 6.27 -2.90
C LEU A 90 -8.40 6.02 -2.22
N ILE A 91 -7.83 4.85 -2.41
CA ILE A 91 -6.43 4.59 -2.05
C ILE A 91 -5.54 5.02 -3.21
N SER A 92 -4.93 6.19 -3.04
CA SER A 92 -3.97 6.77 -3.97
C SER A 92 -2.52 6.35 -3.63
N SER A 93 -1.56 7.25 -3.74
CA SER A 93 -0.14 6.97 -3.47
C SER A 93 0.66 8.26 -3.26
N SER A 94 1.75 8.19 -2.50
CA SER A 94 2.81 9.21 -2.45
C SER A 94 3.46 9.50 -3.81
N ALA A 95 3.30 8.61 -4.78
CA ALA A 95 3.84 8.77 -6.14
C ALA A 95 3.28 9.98 -6.92
N VAL A 96 2.25 10.64 -6.40
CA VAL A 96 1.66 11.85 -6.98
C VAL A 96 2.53 13.10 -6.79
N TYR A 97 3.53 13.07 -5.89
CA TYR A 97 4.41 14.19 -5.64
C TYR A 97 5.66 14.13 -6.53
N PRO A 98 6.00 15.22 -7.25
CA PRO A 98 7.28 15.33 -7.94
C PRO A 98 8.46 15.19 -6.98
N GLU A 99 9.50 14.47 -7.38
CA GLU A 99 10.74 14.29 -6.60
C GLU A 99 11.51 15.60 -6.38
N THR A 100 11.20 16.63 -7.14
CA THR A 100 11.87 17.94 -7.09
C THR A 100 11.29 18.89 -6.02
N LEU A 101 10.20 18.51 -5.37
CA LEU A 101 9.59 19.31 -4.32
C LEU A 101 10.37 19.18 -3.01
N GLU A 102 10.25 20.21 -2.17
CA GLU A 102 10.77 20.20 -0.81
C GLU A 102 10.04 19.13 0.04
N GLN A 103 10.81 18.38 0.80
CA GLN A 103 10.32 17.30 1.66
C GLN A 103 10.38 17.72 3.14
N PRO A 104 9.52 17.15 4.00
CA PRO A 104 8.52 16.11 3.69
C PRO A 104 7.35 16.65 2.85
N PHE A 105 6.84 15.82 1.93
CA PHE A 105 5.69 16.20 1.10
C PHE A 105 4.43 16.33 1.95
N ASN A 106 3.72 17.46 1.82
CA ASN A 106 2.42 17.68 2.47
C ASN A 106 1.27 17.74 1.44
N GLU A 107 0.05 17.60 1.92
CA GLU A 107 -1.15 17.48 1.08
C GLU A 107 -1.45 18.73 0.24
N ASN A 108 -0.95 19.89 0.66
CA ASN A 108 -1.15 21.17 -0.05
C ASN A 108 -0.16 21.38 -1.20
N GLN A 109 0.88 20.57 -1.29
CA GLN A 109 1.84 20.68 -2.37
C GLN A 109 1.24 20.23 -3.69
N LYS A 110 1.69 20.87 -4.77
CA LYS A 110 1.21 20.58 -6.11
C LYS A 110 1.63 19.17 -6.55
N THR A 111 0.66 18.37 -6.95
CA THR A 111 0.91 17.08 -7.57
C THR A 111 1.50 17.25 -8.98
N GLY A 112 2.26 16.29 -9.44
CA GLY A 112 2.90 16.33 -10.75
C GLY A 112 3.70 15.07 -11.07
N ARG A 113 4.28 15.03 -12.27
CA ARG A 113 5.05 13.89 -12.72
C ARG A 113 6.28 13.69 -11.83
N ASN A 114 6.48 12.44 -11.42
CA ASN A 114 7.65 11.98 -10.69
C ASN A 114 8.49 11.09 -11.64
N ALA A 115 9.79 11.37 -11.76
CA ALA A 115 10.68 10.64 -12.67
C ALA A 115 10.85 9.16 -12.28
N ILE A 116 10.76 8.83 -11.00
CA ILE A 116 10.91 7.46 -10.49
C ILE A 116 9.63 6.65 -10.73
N TRP A 117 8.47 7.23 -10.44
CA TRP A 117 7.17 6.56 -10.52
C TRP A 117 6.53 6.65 -11.91
N LYS A 118 7.01 7.56 -12.77
CA LYS A 118 6.58 7.72 -14.17
C LYS A 118 5.05 7.79 -14.29
N ASP A 119 4.49 6.98 -15.20
CA ASP A 119 3.06 6.97 -15.49
C ASP A 119 2.20 6.51 -14.31
N TYR A 120 2.75 5.72 -13.38
CA TYR A 120 2.01 5.31 -12.19
C TYR A 120 1.56 6.53 -11.35
N GLY A 121 2.47 7.47 -11.09
CA GLY A 121 2.14 8.70 -10.35
C GLY A 121 1.15 9.58 -11.13
N THR A 122 1.41 9.82 -12.42
CA THR A 122 0.55 10.63 -13.28
C THR A 122 -0.87 10.06 -13.38
N ASN A 123 -0.99 8.74 -13.57
CA ASN A 123 -2.29 8.08 -13.62
C ASN A 123 -3.07 8.20 -12.31
N LYS A 124 -2.39 8.13 -11.16
CA LYS A 124 -3.03 8.36 -9.85
C LYS A 124 -3.53 9.81 -9.71
N ILE A 125 -2.77 10.79 -10.17
CA ILE A 125 -3.21 12.20 -10.18
C ILE A 125 -4.49 12.35 -11.00
N GLU A 126 -4.52 11.83 -12.22
CA GLU A 126 -5.70 11.89 -13.09
C GLU A 126 -6.92 11.18 -12.46
N ALA A 127 -6.70 10.10 -11.72
CA ALA A 127 -7.74 9.40 -10.98
C ALA A 127 -8.31 10.26 -9.84
N GLU A 128 -7.45 10.92 -9.04
CA GLU A 128 -7.86 11.84 -7.98
C GLU A 128 -8.65 13.03 -8.53
N GLU A 129 -8.12 13.70 -9.56
CA GLU A 129 -8.76 14.86 -10.21
C GLU A 129 -10.14 14.50 -10.77
N TYR A 130 -10.24 13.35 -11.44
CA TYR A 130 -11.52 12.88 -11.97
C TYR A 130 -12.52 12.58 -10.84
N LEU A 131 -12.07 11.90 -9.77
CA LEU A 131 -12.91 11.61 -8.62
C LEU A 131 -13.47 12.89 -8.01
N PHE A 132 -12.64 13.87 -7.69
CA PHE A 132 -13.07 15.15 -7.12
C PHE A 132 -13.98 15.95 -8.04
N SER A 133 -13.81 15.81 -9.37
CA SER A 133 -14.75 16.44 -10.34
C SER A 133 -16.16 15.86 -10.30
N LYS A 134 -16.34 14.65 -9.75
CA LYS A 134 -17.61 13.93 -9.65
C LYS A 134 -18.16 13.87 -8.23
N ILE A 135 -17.28 13.68 -7.25
CA ILE A 135 -17.60 13.59 -5.82
C ILE A 135 -16.63 14.52 -5.07
N PRO A 136 -16.95 15.82 -4.94
CA PRO A 136 -16.04 16.80 -4.33
C PRO A 136 -15.69 16.51 -2.87
N ASP A 137 -16.55 15.78 -2.16
CA ASP A 137 -16.40 15.36 -0.76
C ASP A 137 -15.86 13.93 -0.61
N ALA A 138 -15.32 13.34 -1.67
CA ALA A 138 -14.59 12.08 -1.59
C ALA A 138 -13.32 12.22 -0.75
N TYR A 139 -12.85 11.09 -0.20
CA TYR A 139 -11.59 11.03 0.53
C TYR A 139 -10.51 10.37 -0.32
N VAL A 140 -9.30 10.91 -0.25
CA VAL A 140 -8.11 10.38 -0.93
C VAL A 140 -7.02 10.12 0.11
N ILE A 141 -6.52 8.90 0.17
CA ILE A 141 -5.41 8.50 1.06
C ILE A 141 -4.17 8.24 0.21
N ARG A 142 -3.06 8.90 0.55
CA ARG A 142 -1.77 8.81 -0.14
C ARG A 142 -0.74 8.11 0.74
N PRO A 143 -0.66 6.77 0.72
CA PRO A 143 0.31 6.03 1.52
C PRO A 143 1.71 6.04 0.89
N PRO A 144 2.77 5.86 1.73
CA PRO A 144 4.10 5.49 1.30
C PRO A 144 4.17 3.98 1.03
N TYR A 145 5.28 3.30 1.38
CA TYR A 145 5.37 1.85 1.29
C TYR A 145 4.48 1.19 2.35
N LEU A 146 3.40 0.54 1.90
CA LEU A 146 2.57 -0.30 2.77
C LEU A 146 3.28 -1.63 3.03
N TYR A 147 3.20 -2.12 4.27
CA TYR A 147 3.76 -3.40 4.69
C TYR A 147 2.82 -4.11 5.68
N GLY A 148 3.05 -5.38 5.91
CA GLY A 148 2.23 -6.14 6.86
C GLY A 148 1.83 -7.53 6.33
N PRO A 149 1.02 -8.27 7.10
CA PRO A 149 0.48 -9.56 6.67
C PRO A 149 -0.22 -9.49 5.31
N GLN A 150 -0.12 -10.56 4.54
CA GLN A 150 -0.69 -10.69 3.19
C GLN A 150 -0.01 -9.82 2.11
N ASN A 151 1.12 -9.16 2.42
CA ASN A 151 1.89 -8.47 1.40
C ASN A 151 2.48 -9.48 0.41
N ASN A 152 1.98 -9.44 -0.82
CA ASN A 152 2.44 -10.33 -1.90
C ASN A 152 3.65 -9.79 -2.67
N LEU A 153 4.18 -8.63 -2.30
CA LEU A 153 5.39 -8.06 -2.90
C LEU A 153 6.64 -8.59 -2.18
N TYR A 154 7.67 -8.93 -2.94
CA TYR A 154 8.92 -9.46 -2.41
C TYR A 154 9.80 -8.31 -1.85
N ARG A 155 9.33 -7.71 -0.75
CA ARG A 155 9.97 -6.61 -0.01
C ARG A 155 10.57 -7.14 1.30
N GLU A 156 9.87 -7.02 2.42
CA GLU A 156 10.28 -7.60 3.69
C GLU A 156 10.48 -9.13 3.59
N ALA A 157 9.68 -9.81 2.78
CA ALA A 157 9.82 -11.24 2.53
C ALA A 157 11.17 -11.63 1.93
N PHE A 158 11.78 -10.78 1.09
CA PHE A 158 13.13 -10.98 0.59
C PHE A 158 14.17 -10.95 1.72
N VAL A 159 14.04 -9.98 2.63
CA VAL A 159 14.95 -9.87 3.77
C VAL A 159 14.78 -11.04 4.73
N PHE A 160 13.54 -11.49 4.95
CA PHE A 160 13.25 -12.68 5.75
C PHE A 160 13.89 -13.94 5.13
N ASP A 161 13.79 -14.13 3.80
CA ASP A 161 14.45 -15.25 3.12
C ASP A 161 15.98 -15.17 3.26
N CYS A 162 16.59 -13.98 3.17
CA CYS A 162 18.01 -13.78 3.41
C CYS A 162 18.40 -14.18 4.85
N ALA A 163 17.61 -13.74 5.82
CA ALA A 163 17.85 -14.01 7.24
C ALA A 163 17.72 -15.51 7.56
N GLU A 164 16.65 -16.19 7.12
CA GLU A 164 16.44 -17.62 7.31
C GLU A 164 17.56 -18.46 6.65
N ALA A 165 18.01 -18.04 5.46
CA ALA A 165 19.10 -18.70 4.74
C ALA A 165 20.49 -18.32 5.28
N LYS A 166 20.57 -17.47 6.31
CA LYS A 166 21.82 -16.94 6.91
C LYS A 166 22.78 -16.34 5.86
N ARG A 167 22.21 -15.70 4.83
CA ARG A 167 22.97 -15.07 3.75
C ARG A 167 23.52 -13.71 4.20
N THR A 168 24.66 -13.33 3.66
CA THR A 168 25.12 -11.95 3.70
C THR A 168 24.12 -11.09 2.95
N PHE A 169 23.66 -9.99 3.56
CA PHE A 169 22.73 -9.06 2.94
C PHE A 169 23.49 -7.96 2.20
N PHE A 170 23.16 -7.76 0.93
CA PHE A 170 23.78 -6.75 0.08
C PHE A 170 23.01 -5.44 0.21
N VAL A 171 23.61 -4.48 0.91
CA VAL A 171 23.00 -3.18 1.21
C VAL A 171 23.39 -2.16 0.14
N PRO A 172 22.40 -1.43 -0.45
CA PRO A 172 22.71 -0.34 -1.37
C PRO A 172 23.56 0.75 -0.72
N LYS A 173 24.69 1.11 -1.33
CA LYS A 173 25.64 2.12 -0.85
C LYS A 173 26.02 1.85 0.62
N ASP A 174 25.87 2.84 1.49
CA ASP A 174 26.11 2.72 2.94
C ASP A 174 24.84 2.31 3.74
N GLY A 175 23.71 2.17 3.06
CA GLY A 175 22.43 1.83 3.69
C GLY A 175 21.74 3.00 4.41
N SER A 176 22.23 4.23 4.27
CA SER A 176 21.70 5.42 4.95
C SER A 176 20.40 5.95 4.34
N MET A 177 20.10 5.62 3.06
CA MET A 177 18.86 5.99 2.40
C MET A 177 17.66 5.63 3.27
N LYS A 178 16.75 6.58 3.45
CA LYS A 178 15.58 6.40 4.33
C LYS A 178 14.36 5.93 3.55
N LEU A 179 13.58 5.10 4.21
CA LEU A 179 12.28 4.60 3.75
C LEU A 179 11.21 4.96 4.76
N GLN A 180 10.03 5.33 4.28
CA GLN A 180 8.86 5.52 5.12
C GLN A 180 7.85 4.40 4.86
N PHE A 181 7.28 3.87 5.93
CA PHE A 181 6.35 2.76 5.89
C PHE A 181 5.03 3.13 6.54
N PHE A 182 3.97 2.39 6.18
CA PHE A 182 2.73 2.42 6.92
C PHE A 182 2.16 1.00 7.05
N TYR A 183 1.80 0.62 8.27
CA TYR A 183 1.31 -0.72 8.54
C TYR A 183 -0.10 -0.92 7.99
N ILE A 184 -0.34 -2.08 7.37
CA ILE A 184 -1.62 -2.32 6.69
C ILE A 184 -2.84 -2.25 7.61
N LYS A 185 -2.72 -2.70 8.87
CA LYS A 185 -3.83 -2.62 9.82
C LYS A 185 -4.08 -1.20 10.31
N ASP A 186 -3.04 -0.36 10.39
CA ASP A 186 -3.18 1.07 10.69
C ASP A 186 -3.92 1.78 9.55
N LEU A 187 -3.65 1.40 8.28
CA LEU A 187 -4.42 1.91 7.15
C LEU A 187 -5.90 1.54 7.27
N CYS A 188 -6.22 0.29 7.62
CA CYS A 188 -7.61 -0.14 7.80
C CYS A 188 -8.30 0.65 8.92
N GLN A 189 -7.64 0.86 10.06
CA GLN A 189 -8.16 1.67 11.17
C GLN A 189 -8.33 3.14 10.75
N PHE A 190 -7.38 3.69 10.00
CA PHE A 190 -7.46 5.06 9.51
C PHE A 190 -8.64 5.26 8.55
N ILE A 191 -8.89 4.31 7.63
CA ILE A 191 -10.08 4.32 6.76
C ILE A 191 -11.35 4.30 7.59
N ASP A 192 -11.41 3.49 8.64
CA ASP A 192 -12.58 3.39 9.53
C ASP A 192 -12.87 4.72 10.23
N ILE A 193 -11.84 5.39 10.77
CA ILE A 193 -11.95 6.72 11.36
C ILE A 193 -12.50 7.74 10.34
N ILE A 194 -11.98 7.76 9.12
CA ILE A 194 -12.48 8.65 8.06
C ILE A 194 -13.97 8.40 7.78
N ILE A 195 -14.37 7.14 7.74
CA ILE A 195 -15.76 6.76 7.46
C ILE A 195 -16.69 7.17 8.61
N GLU A 196 -16.25 7.05 9.85
CA GLU A 196 -17.08 7.36 11.03
C GLU A 196 -17.08 8.85 11.39
N GLU A 197 -15.92 9.50 11.37
CA GLU A 197 -15.76 10.88 11.84
C GLU A 197 -15.98 11.94 10.76
N LYS A 198 -15.82 11.58 9.49
CA LYS A 198 -15.99 12.47 8.32
C LYS A 198 -15.23 13.79 8.48
N PRO A 199 -13.91 13.74 8.61
CA PRO A 199 -13.10 14.95 8.82
C PRO A 199 -13.24 15.94 7.66
N GLN A 200 -13.00 17.22 7.93
CA GLN A 200 -13.10 18.27 6.91
C GLN A 200 -12.01 18.21 5.81
N ASN A 201 -10.85 17.68 6.15
CA ASN A 201 -9.80 17.43 5.17
C ASN A 201 -10.17 16.18 4.34
N HIS A 202 -10.04 16.28 3.03
CA HIS A 202 -10.40 15.22 2.11
C HIS A 202 -9.20 14.49 1.51
N ILE A 203 -7.99 15.00 1.70
CA ILE A 203 -6.74 14.37 1.26
C ILE A 203 -5.87 14.16 2.49
N PHE A 204 -5.33 12.95 2.61
CA PHE A 204 -4.44 12.58 3.71
C PHE A 204 -3.21 11.84 3.21
N ASN A 205 -2.04 12.37 3.52
CA ASN A 205 -0.84 11.56 3.57
C ASN A 205 -0.90 10.68 4.82
N VAL A 206 -0.50 9.42 4.67
CA VAL A 206 -0.44 8.49 5.80
C VAL A 206 0.93 7.81 5.85
N GLY A 207 1.39 7.46 7.05
CA GLY A 207 2.70 6.85 7.24
C GLY A 207 3.11 6.82 8.71
N ASN A 208 4.20 6.13 9.00
CA ASN A 208 4.88 6.32 10.26
C ASN A 208 5.52 7.72 10.28
N GLU A 209 5.49 8.39 11.42
CA GLU A 209 6.03 9.74 11.55
C GLU A 209 7.53 9.79 11.19
N GLN A 210 8.26 8.75 11.53
CA GLN A 210 9.70 8.67 11.28
C GLN A 210 10.02 7.70 10.13
N SER A 211 10.86 8.17 9.22
CA SER A 211 11.51 7.31 8.23
C SER A 211 12.65 6.54 8.89
N ILE A 212 12.97 5.36 8.36
CA ILE A 212 14.03 4.49 8.84
C ILE A 212 15.07 4.27 7.74
N SER A 213 16.35 4.20 8.09
CA SER A 213 17.40 3.84 7.13
C SER A 213 17.22 2.42 6.60
N VAL A 214 17.64 2.17 5.36
CA VAL A 214 17.63 0.82 4.76
C VAL A 214 18.36 -0.17 5.67
N LEU A 215 19.54 0.22 6.19
CA LEU A 215 20.33 -0.66 7.05
C LEU A 215 19.57 -1.00 8.35
N ASP A 216 18.97 -0.02 9.00
CA ASP A 216 18.24 -0.26 10.25
C ASP A 216 16.95 -1.05 10.02
N TRP A 217 16.26 -0.81 8.89
CA TRP A 217 15.10 -1.63 8.49
C TRP A 217 15.50 -3.09 8.25
N VAL A 218 16.64 -3.34 7.58
CA VAL A 218 17.16 -4.70 7.38
C VAL A 218 17.53 -5.34 8.73
N LYS A 219 18.18 -4.60 9.64
CA LYS A 219 18.47 -5.07 11.01
C LYS A 219 17.20 -5.52 11.72
N LEU A 220 16.14 -4.69 11.70
CA LEU A 220 14.86 -5.06 12.31
C LEU A 220 14.26 -6.34 11.71
N CYS A 221 14.35 -6.52 10.39
CA CYS A 221 13.89 -7.75 9.73
C CYS A 221 14.66 -8.98 10.21
N TYR A 222 16.01 -8.89 10.34
CA TYR A 222 16.85 -9.97 10.86
C TYR A 222 16.54 -10.26 12.34
N GLU A 223 16.38 -9.22 13.17
CA GLU A 223 15.99 -9.37 14.57
C GLU A 223 14.65 -10.09 14.74
N VAL A 224 13.66 -9.76 13.89
CA VAL A 224 12.35 -10.40 13.90
C VAL A 224 12.44 -11.89 13.55
N VAL A 225 13.31 -12.25 12.61
CA VAL A 225 13.60 -13.64 12.25
C VAL A 225 14.38 -14.36 13.35
N GLY A 226 15.18 -13.63 14.14
CA GLY A 226 16.09 -14.19 15.14
C GLY A 226 17.41 -14.66 14.53
N ALA A 227 17.92 -13.98 13.50
CA ALA A 227 19.14 -14.32 12.78
C ALA A 227 20.20 -13.21 12.91
N ASP A 228 21.47 -13.61 12.86
CA ASP A 228 22.60 -12.67 12.84
C ASP A 228 22.72 -12.03 11.46
N LEU A 229 22.82 -10.70 11.44
CA LEU A 229 22.98 -9.93 10.21
C LEU A 229 24.47 -9.82 9.84
N LYS A 230 24.81 -10.25 8.62
CA LYS A 230 26.06 -9.92 7.94
C LYS A 230 25.75 -9.05 6.74
N VAL A 231 26.42 -7.91 6.60
CA VAL A 231 26.20 -6.98 5.50
C VAL A 231 27.41 -6.86 4.60
N GLN A 232 27.14 -6.64 3.32
CA GLN A 232 28.10 -6.18 2.32
C GLN A 232 27.51 -4.97 1.60
N ASN A 233 28.24 -3.87 1.59
CA ASN A 233 27.82 -2.65 0.93
C ASN A 233 28.07 -2.72 -0.58
N VAL A 234 27.12 -2.26 -1.37
CA VAL A 234 27.20 -2.25 -2.84
C VAL A 234 27.33 -0.81 -3.32
N TYR A 235 28.53 -0.43 -3.76
CA TYR A 235 28.83 0.89 -4.32
C TYR A 235 28.93 0.87 -5.85
N ALA A 236 28.80 -0.30 -6.47
CA ALA A 236 28.83 -0.43 -7.91
C ALA A 236 27.66 0.32 -8.57
N GLN A 237 27.88 0.83 -9.80
CA GLN A 237 26.83 1.45 -10.61
C GLN A 237 25.92 0.38 -11.24
N ILE A 238 25.18 -0.30 -10.37
CA ILE A 238 24.22 -1.35 -10.72
C ILE A 238 22.83 -0.85 -10.33
N GLU A 239 21.84 -1.10 -11.20
CA GLU A 239 20.46 -0.77 -10.85
C GLU A 239 20.05 -1.48 -9.56
N GLN A 240 19.74 -0.70 -8.51
CA GLN A 240 19.40 -1.19 -7.18
C GLN A 240 18.27 -2.22 -7.20
N ARG A 241 17.31 -2.07 -8.12
CA ARG A 241 16.17 -2.97 -8.26
C ARG A 241 16.52 -4.38 -8.75
N ASN A 242 17.76 -4.63 -9.17
CA ASN A 242 18.23 -5.95 -9.53
C ASN A 242 18.58 -6.82 -8.32
N TYR A 243 18.92 -6.22 -7.18
CA TYR A 243 19.33 -6.93 -5.95
C TYR A 243 18.63 -6.46 -4.68
N PHE A 244 17.83 -5.39 -4.76
CA PHE A 244 17.12 -4.83 -3.60
C PHE A 244 15.70 -4.40 -3.96
N SER A 245 14.81 -4.47 -2.96
CA SER A 245 13.37 -4.38 -3.18
C SER A 245 12.83 -2.98 -3.42
N PHE A 246 13.62 -1.93 -3.15
CA PHE A 246 13.19 -0.53 -3.28
C PHE A 246 14.01 0.20 -4.35
N TYR A 247 13.49 1.32 -4.83
CA TYR A 247 14.20 2.21 -5.74
C TYR A 247 15.28 3.00 -4.98
N ASP A 248 16.31 3.46 -5.69
CA ASP A 248 17.28 4.43 -5.17
C ASP A 248 16.64 5.83 -5.13
N TYR A 249 15.68 5.98 -4.22
CA TYR A 249 14.89 7.20 -4.08
C TYR A 249 14.39 7.34 -2.64
N GLU A 250 14.92 8.36 -1.97
CA GLU A 250 14.49 8.74 -0.63
C GLU A 250 13.37 9.78 -0.71
N TYR A 251 12.31 9.57 0.04
CA TYR A 251 11.26 10.55 0.24
C TYR A 251 10.54 10.33 1.57
N ALA A 252 9.92 11.39 2.07
CA ALA A 252 9.09 11.36 3.27
C ALA A 252 7.81 12.16 3.04
N LEU A 253 6.72 11.69 3.64
CA LEU A 253 5.44 12.39 3.73
C LEU A 253 5.33 13.11 5.07
N ASP A 254 4.85 14.33 5.07
CA ASP A 254 4.29 14.96 6.26
C ASP A 254 2.96 14.27 6.58
N VAL A 255 2.86 13.72 7.78
CA VAL A 255 1.70 13.00 8.27
C VAL A 255 0.98 13.73 9.40
N SER A 256 1.16 15.04 9.49
CA SER A 256 0.58 15.88 10.56
C SER A 256 -0.94 15.84 10.56
N LEU A 257 -1.59 15.83 9.38
CA LEU A 257 -3.04 15.68 9.28
C LEU A 257 -3.52 14.30 9.75
N GLN A 258 -2.85 13.23 9.32
CA GLN A 258 -3.13 11.89 9.86
C GLN A 258 -3.02 11.88 11.38
N LYS A 259 -1.91 12.40 11.91
CA LYS A 259 -1.62 12.38 13.36
C LYS A 259 -2.66 13.13 14.19
N SER A 260 -3.31 14.15 13.63
CA SER A 260 -4.35 14.91 14.33
C SER A 260 -5.60 14.08 14.64
N ILE A 261 -5.89 13.02 13.85
CA ILE A 261 -7.06 12.13 14.03
C ILE A 261 -6.66 10.68 14.33
N PHE A 262 -5.44 10.28 13.99
CA PHE A 262 -4.87 8.96 14.26
C PHE A 262 -3.43 9.11 14.80
N PRO A 263 -3.27 9.48 16.08
CA PRO A 263 -1.99 9.93 16.63
C PRO A 263 -0.98 8.80 16.88
N LYS A 264 -1.41 7.55 16.93
CA LYS A 264 -0.54 6.43 17.30
C LYS A 264 -0.57 5.33 16.24
N THR A 265 0.57 5.13 15.58
CA THR A 265 0.78 4.04 14.62
C THR A 265 1.44 2.83 15.31
N THR A 266 1.30 1.67 14.69
CA THR A 266 1.97 0.45 15.12
C THR A 266 3.48 0.61 15.02
N ASP A 267 4.20 0.16 16.06
CA ASP A 267 5.66 0.08 16.04
C ASP A 267 6.13 -0.78 14.86
N LEU A 268 7.18 -0.30 14.15
CA LEU A 268 7.64 -0.94 12.93
C LEU A 268 8.12 -2.38 13.17
N LYS A 269 8.82 -2.63 14.28
CA LYS A 269 9.29 -3.98 14.64
C LYS A 269 8.14 -4.92 14.92
N GLU A 270 7.11 -4.46 15.62
CA GLU A 270 5.90 -5.27 15.87
C GLU A 270 5.16 -5.58 14.57
N GLY A 271 4.97 -4.59 13.69
CA GLY A 271 4.37 -4.81 12.38
C GLY A 271 5.17 -5.78 11.50
N LEU A 272 6.51 -5.68 11.50
CA LEU A 272 7.39 -6.62 10.80
C LEU A 272 7.30 -8.03 11.38
N LYS A 273 7.16 -8.17 12.71
CA LYS A 273 6.94 -9.47 13.36
C LYS A 273 5.65 -10.12 12.87
N GLN A 274 4.56 -9.37 12.78
CA GLN A 274 3.29 -9.87 12.24
C GLN A 274 3.43 -10.24 10.74
N SER A 275 4.17 -9.46 9.97
CA SER A 275 4.49 -9.77 8.56
C SER A 275 5.24 -11.09 8.44
N TYR A 276 6.25 -11.32 9.29
CA TYR A 276 7.06 -12.53 9.29
C TYR A 276 6.25 -13.77 9.71
N LEU A 277 5.43 -13.65 10.76
CA LEU A 277 4.55 -14.75 11.20
C LEU A 277 3.63 -15.19 10.07
N TRP A 278 3.02 -14.25 9.34
CA TRP A 278 2.21 -14.57 8.18
C TRP A 278 3.06 -15.18 7.04
N TYR A 279 4.23 -14.58 6.76
CA TYR A 279 5.10 -15.02 5.66
C TYR A 279 5.55 -16.47 5.82
N LYS A 280 5.91 -16.91 7.02
CA LYS A 280 6.35 -18.30 7.27
C LYS A 280 5.33 -19.33 6.78
N GLU A 281 4.06 -19.05 6.91
CA GLU A 281 2.96 -19.93 6.56
C GLU A 281 2.46 -19.76 5.12
N ASN A 282 2.91 -18.69 4.43
CA ASN A 282 2.35 -18.26 3.16
C ASN A 282 3.43 -17.87 2.13
N LYS A 283 4.58 -18.53 2.15
CA LYS A 283 5.73 -18.19 1.25
C LYS A 283 5.38 -18.30 -0.24
N ASP A 284 4.48 -19.18 -0.58
CA ASP A 284 3.97 -19.44 -1.94
C ASP A 284 3.05 -18.31 -2.46
N LYS A 285 2.50 -17.49 -1.56
CA LYS A 285 1.62 -16.36 -1.92
C LYS A 285 2.37 -15.06 -2.26
N VAL A 286 3.70 -15.06 -2.09
CA VAL A 286 4.53 -13.90 -2.40
C VAL A 286 5.13 -14.02 -3.80
N ASN A 287 4.97 -12.96 -4.60
CA ASN A 287 5.53 -12.87 -5.95
C ASN A 287 7.05 -12.64 -5.88
N LYS A 288 7.81 -13.73 -5.75
CA LYS A 288 9.27 -13.66 -5.62
C LYS A 288 9.93 -13.16 -6.91
N ARG A 289 11.02 -12.40 -6.74
CA ARG A 289 11.96 -12.01 -7.79
C ARG A 289 13.26 -12.75 -7.59
N ASP A 290 13.98 -13.04 -8.67
CA ASP A 290 15.27 -13.72 -8.60
C ASP A 290 16.42 -12.77 -8.21
N TYR A 291 16.30 -12.17 -7.01
CA TYR A 291 17.38 -11.39 -6.43
C TYR A 291 18.58 -12.27 -6.08
N PHE A 292 18.35 -13.53 -5.68
CA PHE A 292 19.43 -14.43 -5.32
C PHE A 292 20.30 -14.81 -6.52
N GLY A 293 19.69 -15.13 -7.66
CA GLY A 293 20.43 -15.41 -8.89
C GLY A 293 21.31 -14.24 -9.32
N PHE A 294 20.78 -13.02 -9.29
CA PHE A 294 21.55 -11.82 -9.59
C PHE A 294 22.71 -11.59 -8.60
N ILE A 295 22.43 -11.68 -7.29
CA ILE A 295 23.44 -11.49 -6.24
C ILE A 295 24.57 -12.53 -6.38
N ASP A 296 24.23 -13.78 -6.59
CA ASP A 296 25.21 -14.87 -6.67
C ASP A 296 26.05 -14.82 -7.94
N GLY A 297 25.52 -14.28 -9.04
CA GLY A 297 26.22 -14.13 -10.31
C GLY A 297 27.06 -12.84 -10.45
N GLU A 298 26.56 -11.72 -9.88
CA GLU A 298 27.11 -10.40 -10.20
C GLU A 298 27.74 -9.68 -8.98
N LEU A 299 27.41 -10.07 -7.75
CA LEU A 299 27.85 -9.35 -6.53
C LEU A 299 28.77 -10.16 -5.59
N LYS A 300 28.94 -11.45 -5.82
CA LYS A 300 29.82 -12.33 -5.02
C LYS A 300 31.21 -12.46 -5.62
#